data_d099e9a00f0ed118ef03297bb21d7a2b
#
_entry.id   d099e9a00f0ed118ef03297bb21d7a2b
#
_cell.length_a   1.000
_cell.length_b   1.000
_cell.length_c   1.000
_cell.angle_alpha   90.00
_cell.angle_beta   90.00
_cell.angle_gamma   90.00
#
_symmetry.space_group_name_H-M   'P 1'
#
loop_
_entity.id
_entity.type
_entity.pdbx_description
1 polymer ?
#
loop_
_entity_poly.entity_id
_entity_poly.type
_entity_poly.pdbx_seq_one_letter_code
_entity_poly.pdbx_strand_id
1 'polypeptide(L)'
;KEKDLDEMYVLYPMQFQIISNVRSEERVDVSSAGKSVLFFTNAISDYILQNSLALSLKKVDNVKEILRYDLDKRFPYVKIYFLNEGLSDPRMKYFYNSPVPFFVPDIKAQPDAKSEKIFNIFINEIYSKDYMLQNRKNLISEISVPILYHGKIPYGYIQINSEKPLTDGIFSVIRRMGVVTDDLFKKYKIFIPENDRLLVADASASGIGIVFRERKYIRYFKEGSYVIGDILLPNGTKANVLTVVRNITLMENKIIKVGCQIKDIDALSEVHYHEYLESTGMKVE
;
A
#
# COMPACT_ATOMS: atom_id res chain seq x y z
N LYS A 1 40.47 -11.80 12.16
CA LYS A 1 40.34 -11.62 10.70
C LYS A 1 41.49 -12.33 10.05
N GLU A 2 41.26 -13.40 9.33
CA GLU A 2 42.23 -14.02 8.44
C GLU A 2 41.88 -13.60 7.00
N LYS A 3 42.91 -13.32 6.22
CA LYS A 3 42.76 -12.98 4.81
C LYS A 3 43.08 -14.25 4.03
N ASP A 4 42.12 -14.72 3.23
CA ASP A 4 42.35 -15.86 2.34
C ASP A 4 43.10 -15.41 1.06
N LEU A 5 43.61 -16.35 0.31
CA LEU A 5 44.43 -16.14 -0.90
C LEU A 5 43.71 -15.33 -1.99
N ASP A 6 42.35 -15.27 -1.95
CA ASP A 6 41.50 -14.48 -2.89
C ASP A 6 41.03 -13.16 -2.29
N GLU A 7 41.67 -12.59 -1.29
CA GLU A 7 41.30 -11.36 -0.61
C GLU A 7 39.95 -11.39 0.14
N MET A 8 39.34 -12.55 0.32
CA MET A 8 38.15 -12.70 1.14
C MET A 8 38.46 -12.65 2.64
N TYR A 9 37.58 -11.98 3.40
CA TYR A 9 37.68 -11.94 4.85
C TYR A 9 36.81 -13.03 5.46
N VAL A 10 37.42 -13.94 6.24
CA VAL A 10 36.67 -14.88 7.08
C VAL A 10 36.29 -14.17 8.38
N LEU A 11 35.00 -14.05 8.63
CA LEU A 11 34.47 -13.44 9.85
C LEU A 11 34.00 -14.55 10.79
N TYR A 12 34.56 -14.58 11.99
CA TYR A 12 34.09 -15.43 13.08
C TYR A 12 33.08 -14.64 13.90
N PRO A 13 31.80 -15.07 13.99
CA PRO A 13 30.82 -14.35 14.79
C PRO A 13 31.19 -14.48 16.28
N MET A 14 31.27 -13.35 16.94
CA MET A 14 31.56 -13.27 18.38
C MET A 14 30.31 -13.48 19.25
N GLN A 15 29.14 -13.34 18.69
CA GLN A 15 27.87 -13.49 19.37
C GLN A 15 26.77 -13.92 18.41
N PHE A 16 25.98 -14.91 18.83
CA PHE A 16 24.75 -15.32 18.14
C PHE A 16 23.56 -14.82 18.93
N GLN A 17 22.67 -14.12 18.27
CA GLN A 17 21.35 -13.79 18.80
C GLN A 17 20.32 -14.65 18.08
N ILE A 18 19.71 -15.59 18.79
CA ILE A 18 18.54 -16.31 18.29
C ILE A 18 17.36 -15.34 18.46
N ILE A 19 16.95 -14.72 17.37
CA ILE A 19 15.68 -14.00 17.35
C ILE A 19 14.59 -15.07 17.26
N SER A 20 14.08 -15.50 18.43
CA SER A 20 12.83 -16.24 18.43
C SER A 20 11.75 -15.27 17.94
N ASN A 21 11.05 -15.62 16.88
CA ASN A 21 9.78 -14.96 16.53
C ASN A 21 8.77 -15.30 17.62
N VAL A 22 8.90 -14.66 18.79
CA VAL A 22 7.87 -14.69 19.82
C VAL A 22 6.69 -13.93 19.22
N ARG A 23 5.64 -14.66 18.88
CA ARG A 23 4.38 -14.05 18.49
C ARG A 23 3.87 -13.27 19.67
N SER A 24 3.55 -12.01 19.46
CA SER A 24 3.01 -11.12 20.50
C SER A 24 1.59 -11.52 20.93
N GLU A 25 0.90 -12.34 20.13
CA GLU A 25 -0.50 -12.71 20.33
C GLU A 25 -0.74 -14.21 20.09
N GLU A 26 -1.62 -14.79 20.86
CA GLU A 26 -2.17 -16.13 20.60
C GLU A 26 -2.96 -16.14 19.28
N ARG A 27 -2.89 -17.24 18.56
CA ARG A 27 -3.67 -17.45 17.34
C ARG A 27 -4.63 -18.63 17.53
N VAL A 28 -5.86 -18.44 17.08
CA VAL A 28 -6.83 -19.53 17.01
C VAL A 28 -6.55 -20.34 15.75
N ASP A 29 -6.45 -21.66 15.90
CA ASP A 29 -6.47 -22.58 14.77
C ASP A 29 -7.91 -22.72 14.25
N VAL A 30 -8.18 -22.02 13.16
CA VAL A 30 -9.50 -21.99 12.53
C VAL A 30 -9.80 -23.29 11.81
N SER A 31 -8.79 -24.08 11.42
CA SER A 31 -8.96 -25.35 10.71
C SER A 31 -9.60 -26.43 11.56
N SER A 32 -9.47 -26.35 12.89
CA SER A 32 -10.01 -27.30 13.85
C SER A 32 -11.41 -26.94 14.39
N ALA A 33 -11.89 -25.71 14.14
CA ALA A 33 -13.11 -25.15 14.73
C ALA A 33 -14.43 -25.58 14.02
N GLY A 34 -14.42 -26.58 13.19
CA GLY A 34 -15.60 -27.29 12.62
C GLY A 34 -16.60 -26.45 11.81
N LYS A 35 -17.31 -25.52 12.42
CA LYS A 35 -18.35 -24.68 11.77
C LYS A 35 -17.90 -23.24 11.49
N SER A 36 -16.66 -22.88 11.82
CA SER A 36 -16.16 -21.49 11.85
C SER A 36 -15.02 -21.25 10.85
N VAL A 37 -15.16 -21.76 9.63
CA VAL A 37 -14.12 -21.64 8.60
C VAL A 37 -14.09 -20.21 8.05
N LEU A 38 -12.92 -19.60 8.09
CA LEU A 38 -12.64 -18.32 7.46
C LEU A 38 -12.04 -18.50 6.07
N PHE A 39 -12.40 -17.61 5.16
CA PHE A 39 -11.78 -17.53 3.85
C PHE A 39 -11.25 -16.15 3.58
N PHE A 40 -10.13 -16.06 2.87
CA PHE A 40 -9.60 -14.83 2.31
C PHE A 40 -9.89 -14.80 0.81
N THR A 41 -10.47 -13.73 0.31
CA THR A 41 -10.87 -13.57 -1.09
C THR A 41 -10.67 -12.13 -1.57
N ASN A 42 -10.94 -11.86 -2.85
CA ASN A 42 -10.71 -10.54 -3.47
C ASN A 42 -9.28 -10.03 -3.27
N ALA A 43 -8.32 -10.97 -3.27
CA ALA A 43 -6.92 -10.65 -3.00
C ALA A 43 -6.29 -9.87 -4.15
N ILE A 44 -5.68 -8.75 -3.83
CA ILE A 44 -4.83 -8.00 -4.75
C ILE A 44 -3.63 -7.42 -3.99
N SER A 45 -2.44 -7.52 -4.58
CA SER A 45 -1.22 -6.95 -3.99
C SER A 45 -0.74 -5.72 -4.77
N ASP A 46 0.10 -4.90 -4.12
CA ASP A 46 0.82 -3.80 -4.75
C ASP A 46 1.61 -4.25 -5.99
N TYR A 47 2.21 -5.43 -5.93
CA TYR A 47 2.89 -6.04 -7.08
C TYR A 47 1.93 -6.34 -8.24
N ILE A 48 0.73 -6.85 -7.95
CA ILE A 48 -0.30 -7.09 -8.98
C ILE A 48 -0.81 -5.76 -9.53
N LEU A 49 -1.00 -4.73 -8.70
CA LEU A 49 -1.37 -3.39 -9.17
C LEU A 49 -0.33 -2.85 -10.15
N GLN A 50 0.96 -2.92 -9.82
CA GLN A 50 2.05 -2.48 -10.69
C GLN A 50 2.06 -3.22 -12.02
N ASN A 51 1.94 -4.55 -12.02
CA ASN A 51 1.90 -5.35 -13.22
C ASN A 51 0.66 -5.07 -14.08
N SER A 52 -0.51 -4.88 -13.46
CA SER A 52 -1.76 -4.56 -14.15
C SER A 52 -1.67 -3.22 -14.88
N LEU A 53 -1.03 -2.22 -14.25
CA LEU A 53 -0.74 -0.92 -14.88
C LEU A 53 0.16 -1.10 -16.12
N ALA A 54 1.24 -1.87 -16.00
CA ALA A 54 2.17 -2.12 -17.09
C ALA A 54 1.52 -2.88 -18.27
N LEU A 55 0.61 -3.80 -17.98
CA LEU A 55 -0.13 -4.56 -19.00
C LEU A 55 -1.28 -3.77 -19.64
N SER A 56 -1.71 -2.68 -19.04
CA SER A 56 -2.88 -1.89 -19.45
C SER A 56 -2.52 -0.48 -19.94
N LEU A 57 -1.34 -0.27 -20.52
CA LEU A 57 -0.79 1.07 -20.83
C LEU A 57 -1.78 1.97 -21.58
N LYS A 58 -2.44 1.50 -22.62
CA LYS A 58 -3.44 2.30 -23.38
C LYS A 58 -4.58 2.82 -22.50
N LYS A 59 -5.08 1.99 -21.56
CA LYS A 59 -6.15 2.40 -20.64
C LYS A 59 -5.61 3.41 -19.62
N VAL A 60 -4.39 3.20 -19.13
CA VAL A 60 -3.71 4.10 -18.21
C VAL A 60 -3.47 5.46 -18.86
N ASP A 61 -3.00 5.49 -20.11
CA ASP A 61 -2.80 6.73 -20.87
C ASP A 61 -4.11 7.48 -21.09
N ASN A 62 -5.19 6.78 -21.45
CA ASN A 62 -6.52 7.40 -21.56
C ASN A 62 -6.97 8.04 -20.23
N VAL A 63 -6.72 7.39 -19.09
CA VAL A 63 -7.02 7.99 -17.78
C VAL A 63 -6.16 9.23 -17.53
N LYS A 64 -4.86 9.18 -17.87
CA LYS A 64 -3.97 10.35 -17.78
C LYS A 64 -4.50 11.53 -18.61
N GLU A 65 -4.92 11.27 -19.85
CA GLU A 65 -5.47 12.29 -20.74
C GLU A 65 -6.75 12.93 -20.17
N ILE A 66 -7.68 12.10 -19.67
CA ILE A 66 -8.91 12.59 -19.01
C ILE A 66 -8.58 13.53 -17.85
N LEU A 67 -7.64 13.13 -16.99
CA LEU A 67 -7.26 13.92 -15.82
C LEU A 67 -6.52 15.21 -16.22
N ARG A 68 -5.63 15.13 -17.23
CA ARG A 68 -4.85 16.28 -17.69
C ARG A 68 -5.68 17.32 -18.40
N TYR A 69 -6.73 16.92 -19.11
CA TYR A 69 -7.52 17.79 -19.97
C TYR A 69 -7.98 19.11 -19.30
N ASP A 70 -8.43 19.03 -18.04
CA ASP A 70 -8.85 20.21 -17.28
C ASP A 70 -7.72 20.84 -16.45
N LEU A 71 -6.77 20.02 -16.00
CA LEU A 71 -5.67 20.50 -15.17
C LEU A 71 -4.65 21.33 -15.96
N ASP A 72 -4.27 20.89 -17.17
CA ASP A 72 -3.31 21.59 -18.03
C ASP A 72 -3.81 22.98 -18.46
N LYS A 73 -5.13 23.22 -18.44
CA LYS A 73 -5.71 24.55 -18.71
C LYS A 73 -5.58 25.53 -17.55
N ARG A 74 -5.42 25.02 -16.33
CA ARG A 74 -5.48 25.82 -15.10
C ARG A 74 -4.13 25.97 -14.40
N PHE A 75 -3.21 25.02 -14.61
CA PHE A 75 -1.95 24.96 -13.89
C PHE A 75 -0.78 24.92 -14.87
N PRO A 76 0.28 25.69 -14.63
CA PRO A 76 1.45 25.76 -15.51
C PRO A 76 2.29 24.48 -15.48
N TYR A 77 2.07 23.62 -14.48
CA TYR A 77 2.68 22.32 -14.40
C TYR A 77 1.75 21.29 -13.76
N VAL A 78 1.58 20.19 -14.47
CA VAL A 78 0.79 19.03 -14.05
C VAL A 78 1.58 17.76 -14.30
N LYS A 79 1.69 16.91 -13.30
CA LYS A 79 2.24 15.57 -13.42
C LYS A 79 1.26 14.54 -12.85
N ILE A 80 0.96 13.53 -13.65
CA ILE A 80 0.19 12.36 -13.22
C ILE A 80 1.11 11.17 -13.37
N TYR A 81 1.42 10.52 -12.28
CA TYR A 81 2.38 9.45 -12.19
C TYR A 81 1.71 8.18 -11.69
N PHE A 82 2.07 7.04 -12.27
CA PHE A 82 1.62 5.73 -11.83
C PHE A 82 2.78 4.78 -11.57
N LEU A 83 2.56 3.81 -10.70
CA LEU A 83 3.57 2.90 -10.18
C LEU A 83 4.26 2.04 -11.26
N ASN A 84 3.66 1.87 -12.45
CA ASN A 84 4.33 1.22 -13.58
C ASN A 84 5.57 1.99 -14.08
N GLU A 85 5.68 3.26 -13.76
CA GLU A 85 6.86 4.10 -14.07
C GLU A 85 7.99 3.89 -13.03
N GLY A 86 7.76 3.09 -11.99
CA GLY A 86 8.73 2.68 -10.96
C GLY A 86 8.63 3.47 -9.66
N LEU A 87 9.56 3.20 -8.75
CA LEU A 87 9.69 3.88 -7.45
C LEU A 87 10.86 4.87 -7.38
N SER A 88 11.46 5.22 -8.51
CA SER A 88 12.56 6.19 -8.57
C SER A 88 12.09 7.63 -8.32
N ASP A 89 10.82 7.92 -8.59
CA ASP A 89 10.24 9.23 -8.30
C ASP A 89 10.14 9.47 -6.78
N PRO A 90 10.67 10.58 -6.23
CA PRO A 90 10.69 10.83 -4.80
C PRO A 90 9.31 10.88 -4.17
N ARG A 91 8.29 11.45 -4.87
CA ARG A 91 6.92 11.52 -4.38
C ARG A 91 6.28 10.15 -4.32
N MET A 92 6.44 9.35 -5.38
CA MET A 92 5.90 7.98 -5.39
C MET A 92 6.52 7.14 -4.28
N LYS A 93 7.84 7.25 -4.07
CA LYS A 93 8.55 6.58 -2.98
C LYS A 93 8.03 7.01 -1.60
N TYR A 94 7.78 8.29 -1.41
CA TYR A 94 7.19 8.80 -0.17
C TYR A 94 5.77 8.26 0.05
N PHE A 95 4.89 8.40 -0.96
CA PHE A 95 3.50 7.96 -0.85
C PHE A 95 3.37 6.45 -0.63
N TYR A 96 4.29 5.66 -1.18
CA TYR A 96 4.31 4.22 -0.96
C TYR A 96 4.50 3.85 0.52
N ASN A 97 5.25 4.65 1.27
CA ASN A 97 5.49 4.46 2.70
C ASN A 97 4.52 5.23 3.60
N SER A 98 4.04 6.37 3.13
CA SER A 98 3.15 7.29 3.88
C SER A 98 2.21 8.00 2.90
N PRO A 99 0.95 7.55 2.76
CA PRO A 99 0.02 8.10 1.77
C PRO A 99 -0.58 9.46 2.20
N VAL A 100 0.21 10.29 2.84
CA VAL A 100 -0.18 11.64 3.27
C VAL A 100 0.11 12.63 2.15
N PRO A 101 -0.90 13.38 1.63
CA PRO A 101 -0.69 14.32 0.55
C PRO A 101 0.20 15.50 0.96
N PHE A 102 0.91 16.05 -0.01
CA PHE A 102 1.61 17.33 0.15
C PHE A 102 0.68 18.47 -0.25
N PHE A 103 0.55 19.45 0.62
CA PHE A 103 -0.06 20.74 0.35
C PHE A 103 0.91 21.84 0.79
N VAL A 104 1.57 22.44 -0.17
CA VAL A 104 2.53 23.53 0.02
C VAL A 104 1.99 24.77 -0.71
N PRO A 105 1.22 25.62 -0.01
CA PRO A 105 0.59 26.78 -0.61
C PRO A 105 1.59 27.83 -1.11
N ASP A 106 2.74 27.96 -0.42
CA ASP A 106 3.87 28.80 -0.85
C ASP A 106 5.17 28.23 -0.24
N ILE A 107 6.12 27.87 -1.10
CA ILE A 107 7.43 27.34 -0.68
C ILE A 107 8.25 28.38 0.12
N LYS A 108 7.99 29.67 -0.08
CA LYS A 108 8.70 30.76 0.57
C LYS A 108 8.09 31.18 1.91
N ALA A 109 6.85 30.78 2.15
CA ALA A 109 6.16 31.09 3.40
C ALA A 109 6.61 30.14 4.52
N GLN A 110 6.63 30.64 5.75
CA GLN A 110 6.81 29.78 6.90
C GLN A 110 5.54 28.94 7.13
N PRO A 111 5.67 27.61 7.25
CA PRO A 111 4.52 26.76 7.55
C PRO A 111 3.99 27.03 8.95
N ASP A 112 2.72 26.77 9.17
CA ASP A 112 2.15 26.73 10.51
C ASP A 112 2.62 25.46 11.27
N ALA A 113 2.45 25.42 12.60
CA ALA A 113 2.91 24.32 13.44
C ALA A 113 2.30 22.95 13.06
N LYS A 114 1.12 22.94 12.39
CA LYS A 114 0.47 21.68 11.96
C LYS A 114 1.06 21.12 10.68
N SER A 115 1.46 21.99 9.76
CA SER A 115 2.00 21.64 8.45
C SER A 115 3.53 21.55 8.42
N GLU A 116 4.21 22.05 9.45
CA GLU A 116 5.68 22.16 9.52
C GLU A 116 6.39 20.83 9.25
N LYS A 117 5.94 19.74 9.87
CA LYS A 117 6.54 18.41 9.69
C LYS A 117 6.47 17.96 8.22
N ILE A 118 5.31 18.08 7.60
CA ILE A 118 5.09 17.67 6.21
C ILE A 118 5.84 18.60 5.25
N PHE A 119 5.86 19.90 5.56
CA PHE A 119 6.62 20.89 4.79
C PHE A 119 8.13 20.59 4.81
N ASN A 120 8.69 20.28 5.97
CA ASN A 120 10.11 19.93 6.10
C ASN A 120 10.46 18.65 5.34
N ILE A 121 9.59 17.63 5.38
CA ILE A 121 9.75 16.41 4.55
C ILE A 121 9.72 16.78 3.07
N PHE A 122 8.75 17.61 2.64
CA PHE A 122 8.63 18.04 1.26
C PHE A 122 9.91 18.76 0.80
N ILE A 123 10.41 19.74 1.54
CA ILE A 123 11.62 20.50 1.16
C ILE A 123 12.85 19.58 1.06
N ASN A 124 13.08 18.74 2.08
CA ASN A 124 14.32 17.98 2.20
C ASN A 124 14.34 16.70 1.33
N GLU A 125 13.20 16.04 1.17
CA GLU A 125 13.16 14.75 0.50
C GLU A 125 12.58 14.81 -0.92
N ILE A 126 11.75 15.79 -1.21
CA ILE A 126 11.07 15.92 -2.49
C ILE A 126 11.64 17.06 -3.32
N TYR A 127 11.49 18.30 -2.85
CA TYR A 127 11.88 19.49 -3.59
C TYR A 127 13.39 19.53 -3.89
N SER A 128 14.23 19.18 -2.92
CA SER A 128 15.69 19.13 -3.09
C SER A 128 16.17 18.11 -4.13
N LYS A 129 15.34 17.11 -4.48
CA LYS A 129 15.65 16.05 -5.45
C LYS A 129 14.93 16.24 -6.79
N ASP A 130 14.06 17.24 -6.89
CA ASP A 130 13.29 17.51 -8.11
C ASP A 130 13.97 18.61 -8.95
N TYR A 131 14.90 18.20 -9.80
CA TYR A 131 15.63 19.11 -10.70
C TYR A 131 14.73 19.99 -11.56
N MET A 132 13.54 19.49 -11.92
CA MET A 132 12.61 20.23 -12.74
C MET A 132 12.01 21.41 -11.99
N LEU A 133 11.65 21.21 -10.72
CA LEU A 133 11.16 22.30 -9.86
C LEU A 133 12.27 23.28 -9.51
N GLN A 134 13.48 22.79 -9.25
CA GLN A 134 14.63 23.65 -8.96
C GLN A 134 14.98 24.59 -10.13
N ASN A 135 14.76 24.14 -11.37
CA ASN A 135 14.98 24.94 -12.58
C ASN A 135 13.82 25.90 -12.88
N ARG A 136 12.62 25.67 -12.32
CA ARG A 136 11.42 26.50 -12.50
C ARG A 136 11.14 27.32 -11.23
N LYS A 137 12.03 28.25 -10.90
CA LYS A 137 11.95 29.09 -9.69
C LYS A 137 10.69 29.97 -9.57
N ASN A 138 9.94 30.11 -10.66
CA ASN A 138 8.63 30.78 -10.68
C ASN A 138 7.49 29.91 -10.10
N LEU A 139 7.67 28.59 -10.01
CA LEU A 139 6.69 27.70 -9.37
C LEU A 139 6.89 27.74 -7.85
N ILE A 140 5.99 28.44 -7.16
CA ILE A 140 6.10 28.69 -5.72
C ILE A 140 5.20 27.81 -4.85
N SER A 141 4.32 27.05 -5.46
CA SER A 141 3.34 26.24 -4.71
C SER A 141 3.16 24.86 -5.32
N GLU A 142 2.79 23.89 -4.49
CA GLU A 142 2.54 22.51 -4.91
C GLU A 142 1.38 21.86 -4.14
N ILE A 143 0.57 21.10 -4.87
CA ILE A 143 -0.30 20.08 -4.33
C ILE A 143 0.06 18.75 -4.98
N SER A 144 0.39 17.74 -4.17
CA SER A 144 0.61 16.38 -4.62
C SER A 144 -0.24 15.42 -3.80
N VAL A 145 -1.13 14.68 -4.46
CA VAL A 145 -2.12 13.80 -3.82
C VAL A 145 -1.92 12.37 -4.31
N PRO A 146 -1.75 11.39 -3.42
CA PRO A 146 -1.66 9.99 -3.81
C PRO A 146 -3.00 9.49 -4.34
N ILE A 147 -2.93 8.59 -5.32
CA ILE A 147 -4.06 7.82 -5.83
C ILE A 147 -4.00 6.45 -5.18
N LEU A 148 -5.05 6.09 -4.44
CA LEU A 148 -5.06 4.92 -3.56
C LEU A 148 -6.06 3.87 -4.05
N TYR A 149 -5.62 2.65 -4.22
CA TYR A 149 -6.51 1.52 -4.42
C TYR A 149 -7.28 1.22 -3.14
N HIS A 150 -8.61 1.28 -3.21
CA HIS A 150 -9.51 1.15 -2.04
C HIS A 150 -9.13 2.06 -0.86
N GLY A 151 -8.56 3.24 -1.13
CA GLY A 151 -8.12 4.18 -0.10
C GLY A 151 -6.87 3.75 0.69
N LYS A 152 -6.23 2.64 0.35
CA LYS A 152 -5.19 2.01 1.17
C LYS A 152 -3.83 1.86 0.46
N ILE A 153 -3.76 1.26 -0.72
CA ILE A 153 -2.48 1.03 -1.42
C ILE A 153 -2.24 2.12 -2.46
N PRO A 154 -1.19 2.92 -2.32
CA PRO A 154 -0.83 3.95 -3.30
C PRO A 154 -0.30 3.31 -4.58
N TYR A 155 -0.88 3.66 -5.72
CA TYR A 155 -0.44 3.19 -7.02
C TYR A 155 -0.14 4.32 -8.02
N GLY A 156 -0.30 5.57 -7.59
CA GLY A 156 0.02 6.76 -8.37
C GLY A 156 -0.18 8.03 -7.56
N TYR A 157 0.00 9.16 -8.21
CA TYR A 157 -0.31 10.48 -7.64
C TYR A 157 -0.64 11.50 -8.72
N ILE A 158 -1.33 12.57 -8.33
CA ILE A 158 -1.58 13.78 -9.10
C ILE A 158 -0.77 14.91 -8.46
N GLN A 159 0.06 15.59 -9.23
CA GLN A 159 0.82 16.78 -8.83
C GLN A 159 0.40 17.95 -9.69
N ILE A 160 0.17 19.08 -9.05
CA ILE A 160 0.04 20.40 -9.69
C ILE A 160 0.98 21.39 -9.02
N ASN A 161 1.56 22.28 -9.81
CA ASN A 161 2.34 23.41 -9.32
C ASN A 161 1.81 24.71 -9.93
N SER A 162 1.99 25.82 -9.21
CA SER A 162 1.54 27.14 -9.62
C SER A 162 2.56 28.22 -9.30
N GLU A 163 2.52 29.30 -10.09
CA GLU A 163 3.29 30.54 -9.85
C GLU A 163 2.64 31.43 -8.79
N LYS A 164 1.42 31.07 -8.36
CA LYS A 164 0.65 31.76 -7.32
C LYS A 164 0.37 30.79 -6.18
N PRO A 165 0.13 31.30 -4.96
CA PRO A 165 -0.29 30.45 -3.85
C PRO A 165 -1.53 29.64 -4.18
N LEU A 166 -1.52 28.37 -3.79
CA LEU A 166 -2.65 27.47 -3.92
C LEU A 166 -3.52 27.50 -2.65
N THR A 167 -4.82 27.27 -2.81
CA THR A 167 -5.80 27.36 -1.72
C THR A 167 -6.31 25.98 -1.28
N ASP A 168 -6.87 25.89 -0.06
CA ASP A 168 -7.54 24.68 0.46
C ASP A 168 -8.67 24.18 -0.45
N GLY A 169 -9.37 25.13 -1.12
CA GLY A 169 -10.41 24.78 -2.10
C GLY A 169 -9.84 23.97 -3.27
N ILE A 170 -8.69 24.39 -3.82
CA ILE A 170 -7.99 23.66 -4.88
C ILE A 170 -7.49 22.32 -4.36
N PHE A 171 -6.89 22.29 -3.16
CA PHE A 171 -6.44 21.05 -2.53
C PHE A 171 -7.58 20.02 -2.40
N SER A 172 -8.77 20.46 -1.95
CA SER A 172 -9.93 19.60 -1.84
C SER A 172 -10.40 19.06 -3.20
N VAL A 173 -10.31 19.85 -4.27
CA VAL A 173 -10.62 19.39 -5.64
C VAL A 173 -9.64 18.32 -6.08
N ILE A 174 -8.32 18.53 -5.92
CA ILE A 174 -7.31 17.56 -6.33
C ILE A 174 -7.43 16.25 -5.53
N ARG A 175 -7.76 16.33 -4.24
CA ARG A 175 -8.05 15.13 -3.43
C ARG A 175 -9.22 14.32 -4.00
N ARG A 176 -10.32 14.99 -4.39
CA ARG A 176 -11.46 14.30 -5.03
C ARG A 176 -11.05 13.68 -6.36
N MET A 177 -10.20 14.34 -7.14
CA MET A 177 -9.69 13.76 -8.39
C MET A 177 -8.92 12.46 -8.15
N GLY A 178 -8.15 12.35 -7.06
CA GLY A 178 -7.51 11.10 -6.66
C GLY A 178 -8.52 9.95 -6.48
N VAL A 179 -9.64 10.21 -5.79
CA VAL A 179 -10.73 9.24 -5.60
C VAL A 179 -11.40 8.89 -6.94
N VAL A 180 -11.76 9.89 -7.73
CA VAL A 180 -12.37 9.69 -9.06
C VAL A 180 -11.45 8.88 -9.98
N THR A 181 -10.15 9.06 -9.85
CA THR A 181 -9.17 8.26 -10.61
C THR A 181 -9.27 6.78 -10.27
N ASP A 182 -9.36 6.41 -8.98
CA ASP A 182 -9.55 5.01 -8.57
C ASP A 182 -10.85 4.43 -9.14
N ASP A 183 -11.93 5.21 -9.16
CA ASP A 183 -13.20 4.79 -9.76
C ASP A 183 -13.10 4.60 -11.29
N LEU A 184 -12.32 5.44 -11.99
CA LEU A 184 -12.04 5.24 -13.41
C LEU A 184 -11.27 3.93 -13.66
N PHE A 185 -10.27 3.64 -12.82
CA PHE A 185 -9.53 2.38 -12.92
C PHE A 185 -10.41 1.16 -12.69
N LYS A 186 -11.35 1.22 -11.74
CA LYS A 186 -12.38 0.19 -11.53
C LYS A 186 -13.28 0.05 -12.76
N LYS A 187 -13.79 1.16 -13.30
CA LYS A 187 -14.65 1.18 -14.50
C LYS A 187 -13.97 0.54 -15.71
N TYR A 188 -12.69 0.83 -15.93
CA TYR A 188 -11.91 0.25 -17.02
C TYR A 188 -11.41 -1.17 -16.74
N LYS A 189 -11.69 -1.72 -15.55
CA LYS A 189 -11.24 -3.05 -15.12
C LYS A 189 -9.74 -3.25 -15.33
N ILE A 190 -8.94 -2.29 -14.88
CA ILE A 190 -7.48 -2.36 -14.96
C ILE A 190 -6.96 -3.30 -13.86
N PHE A 191 -7.54 -3.21 -12.68
CA PHE A 191 -7.23 -4.08 -11.55
C PHE A 191 -8.28 -5.19 -11.42
N ILE A 192 -7.80 -6.43 -11.39
CA ILE A 192 -8.64 -7.63 -11.25
C ILE A 192 -8.14 -8.40 -10.04
N PRO A 193 -8.86 -8.35 -8.91
CA PRO A 193 -8.53 -9.13 -7.72
C PRO A 193 -8.76 -10.63 -7.95
N GLU A 194 -8.07 -11.46 -7.17
CA GLU A 194 -8.31 -12.90 -7.12
C GLU A 194 -9.55 -13.19 -6.27
N ASN A 195 -10.58 -13.75 -6.89
CA ASN A 195 -11.87 -13.98 -6.23
C ASN A 195 -12.02 -15.39 -5.65
N ASP A 196 -11.06 -16.27 -5.88
CA ASP A 196 -11.08 -17.61 -5.27
C ASP A 196 -11.01 -17.49 -3.74
N ARG A 197 -11.66 -18.43 -3.05
CA ARG A 197 -11.68 -18.48 -1.60
C ARG A 197 -10.47 -19.25 -1.10
N LEU A 198 -9.51 -18.54 -0.51
CA LEU A 198 -8.33 -19.13 0.13
C LEU A 198 -8.64 -19.41 1.59
N LEU A 199 -8.29 -20.59 2.07
CA LEU A 199 -8.55 -20.96 3.47
C LEU A 199 -7.66 -20.16 4.42
N VAL A 200 -8.24 -19.62 5.49
CA VAL A 200 -7.50 -19.03 6.61
C VAL A 200 -7.34 -20.13 7.66
N ALA A 201 -6.10 -20.57 7.89
CA ALA A 201 -5.81 -21.65 8.84
C ALA A 201 -5.68 -21.14 10.28
N ASP A 202 -5.19 -19.94 10.47
CA ASP A 202 -5.09 -19.28 11.78
C ASP A 202 -5.36 -17.79 11.69
N ALA A 203 -5.91 -17.21 12.74
CA ALA A 203 -6.27 -15.80 12.83
C ALA A 203 -5.97 -15.24 14.23
N SER A 204 -5.67 -13.93 14.29
CA SER A 204 -5.53 -13.12 15.51
C SER A 204 -5.94 -11.69 15.21
N ALA A 205 -6.04 -10.81 16.22
CA ALA A 205 -6.33 -9.40 16.02
C ALA A 205 -5.34 -8.73 15.05
N SER A 206 -4.06 -9.11 15.08
CA SER A 206 -3.00 -8.50 14.30
C SER A 206 -2.57 -9.30 13.05
N GLY A 207 -3.15 -10.47 12.77
CA GLY A 207 -2.70 -11.24 11.62
C GLY A 207 -3.48 -12.50 11.29
N ILE A 208 -3.29 -12.98 10.05
CA ILE A 208 -3.90 -14.19 9.50
C ILE A 208 -2.87 -15.08 8.84
N GLY A 209 -3.11 -16.39 8.90
CA GLY A 209 -2.37 -17.40 8.15
C GLY A 209 -3.23 -17.97 7.03
N ILE A 210 -2.88 -17.67 5.78
CA ILE A 210 -3.61 -18.14 4.59
C ILE A 210 -2.93 -19.41 4.07
N VAL A 211 -3.71 -20.42 3.69
CA VAL A 211 -3.17 -21.66 3.14
C VAL A 211 -3.83 -22.03 1.82
N PHE A 212 -3.02 -22.57 0.91
CA PHE A 212 -3.46 -23.05 -0.39
C PHE A 212 -2.47 -24.07 -0.97
N ARG A 213 -2.90 -24.83 -1.99
CA ARG A 213 -2.06 -25.82 -2.69
C ARG A 213 -1.64 -25.34 -4.09
N GLU A 214 -2.47 -24.55 -4.73
CA GLU A 214 -2.25 -24.14 -6.11
C GLU A 214 -1.21 -23.01 -6.20
N ARG A 215 -0.12 -23.29 -6.92
CA ARG A 215 0.98 -22.33 -7.09
C ARG A 215 0.58 -21.02 -7.77
N LYS A 216 -0.56 -21.02 -8.52
CA LYS A 216 -1.05 -19.79 -9.19
C LYS A 216 -1.30 -18.62 -8.21
N TYR A 217 -1.59 -18.93 -6.93
CA TYR A 217 -1.87 -17.90 -5.93
C TYR A 217 -0.61 -17.24 -5.37
N ILE A 218 0.59 -17.86 -5.49
CA ILE A 218 1.87 -17.27 -4.99
C ILE A 218 2.10 -15.88 -5.58
N ARG A 219 1.66 -15.63 -6.81
CA ARG A 219 1.83 -14.34 -7.46
C ARG A 219 1.17 -13.17 -6.74
N TYR A 220 0.18 -13.44 -5.87
CA TYR A 220 -0.49 -12.40 -5.07
C TYR A 220 0.25 -12.12 -3.75
N PHE A 221 1.14 -13.02 -3.36
CA PHE A 221 1.83 -12.96 -2.07
C PHE A 221 3.34 -12.95 -2.30
N LYS A 222 3.98 -11.83 -2.00
CA LYS A 222 5.43 -11.70 -1.97
C LYS A 222 5.82 -11.16 -0.61
N GLU A 223 6.87 -11.69 0.01
CA GLU A 223 7.32 -11.20 1.30
C GLU A 223 7.58 -9.69 1.27
N GLY A 224 7.05 -8.99 2.26
CA GLY A 224 7.07 -7.54 2.37
C GLY A 224 6.01 -6.79 1.55
N SER A 225 5.27 -7.46 0.65
CA SER A 225 4.23 -6.80 -0.16
C SER A 225 2.96 -6.52 0.65
N TYR A 226 2.28 -5.45 0.28
CA TYR A 226 0.94 -5.14 0.74
C TYR A 226 -0.10 -5.94 -0.03
N VAL A 227 -1.07 -6.52 0.67
CA VAL A 227 -2.20 -7.24 0.08
C VAL A 227 -3.49 -6.74 0.70
N ILE A 228 -4.42 -6.29 -0.14
CA ILE A 228 -5.81 -6.04 0.26
C ILE A 228 -6.65 -7.28 -0.08
N GLY A 229 -7.59 -7.61 0.79
CA GLY A 229 -8.58 -8.63 0.54
C GLY A 229 -9.71 -8.60 1.57
N ASP A 230 -10.67 -9.47 1.38
CA ASP A 230 -11.80 -9.64 2.27
C ASP A 230 -11.65 -10.95 3.06
N ILE A 231 -11.75 -10.88 4.37
CA ILE A 231 -11.94 -12.05 5.22
C ILE A 231 -13.45 -12.32 5.24
N LEU A 232 -13.87 -13.49 4.72
CA LEU A 232 -15.25 -13.94 4.81
C LEU A 232 -15.47 -14.61 6.14
N LEU A 233 -16.37 -14.04 6.94
CA LEU A 233 -16.74 -14.56 8.26
C LEU A 233 -17.88 -15.60 8.15
N PRO A 234 -18.02 -16.55 9.12
CA PRO A 234 -19.02 -17.60 9.06
C PRO A 234 -20.48 -17.10 9.02
N ASN A 235 -20.73 -15.92 9.58
CA ASN A 235 -22.04 -15.26 9.54
C ASN A 235 -22.39 -14.61 8.18
N GLY A 236 -21.49 -14.73 7.18
CA GLY A 236 -21.65 -14.13 5.85
C GLY A 236 -21.20 -12.69 5.74
N THR A 237 -20.77 -12.05 6.82
CA THR A 237 -20.16 -10.70 6.76
C THR A 237 -18.73 -10.76 6.22
N LYS A 238 -18.21 -9.61 5.85
CA LYS A 238 -16.85 -9.46 5.32
C LYS A 238 -16.09 -8.44 6.14
N ALA A 239 -14.80 -8.74 6.36
CA ALA A 239 -13.87 -7.75 6.88
C ALA A 239 -12.83 -7.42 5.82
N ASN A 240 -12.83 -6.17 5.32
CA ASN A 240 -11.83 -5.69 4.39
C ASN A 240 -10.56 -5.30 5.12
N VAL A 241 -9.45 -5.95 4.78
CA VAL A 241 -8.17 -5.79 5.47
C VAL A 241 -7.05 -5.42 4.50
N LEU A 242 -6.17 -4.53 4.95
CA LEU A 242 -4.85 -4.34 4.39
C LEU A 242 -3.85 -5.16 5.20
N THR A 243 -3.12 -6.04 4.55
CA THR A 243 -2.12 -6.88 5.19
C THR A 243 -0.74 -6.68 4.58
N VAL A 244 0.30 -7.05 5.34
CA VAL A 244 1.67 -7.21 4.84
C VAL A 244 2.07 -8.67 4.96
N VAL A 245 2.54 -9.25 3.87
CA VAL A 245 3.09 -10.60 3.86
C VAL A 245 4.38 -10.64 4.66
N ARG A 246 4.44 -11.46 5.72
CA ARG A 246 5.60 -11.58 6.60
C ARG A 246 6.46 -12.79 6.30
N ASN A 247 5.83 -13.88 5.92
CA ASN A 247 6.54 -15.11 5.56
C ASN A 247 5.72 -15.97 4.60
N ILE A 248 6.41 -16.79 3.82
CA ILE A 248 5.82 -17.80 2.94
C ILE A 248 6.53 -19.11 3.24
N THR A 249 5.80 -20.12 3.66
CA THR A 249 6.36 -21.42 4.05
C THR A 249 5.73 -22.53 3.20
N LEU A 250 6.56 -23.36 2.62
CA LEU A 250 6.11 -24.62 2.00
C LEU A 250 6.04 -25.67 3.10
N MET A 251 4.83 -26.11 3.36
CA MET A 251 4.53 -27.18 4.33
C MET A 251 4.57 -28.56 3.66
N GLU A 252 4.45 -29.61 4.46
CA GLU A 252 4.23 -30.97 3.97
C GLU A 252 3.01 -31.02 3.04
N ASN A 253 2.95 -32.06 2.18
CA ASN A 253 1.86 -32.24 1.21
C ASN A 253 1.66 -31.07 0.21
N LYS A 254 2.72 -30.31 -0.07
CA LYS A 254 2.71 -29.18 -1.03
C LYS A 254 1.73 -28.04 -0.65
N ILE A 255 1.38 -27.95 0.62
CA ILE A 255 0.59 -26.83 1.15
C ILE A 255 1.53 -25.63 1.32
N ILE A 256 1.10 -24.48 0.82
CA ILE A 256 1.78 -23.21 0.99
C ILE A 256 1.02 -22.44 2.08
N LYS A 257 1.75 -22.00 3.11
CA LYS A 257 1.23 -21.13 4.15
C LYS A 257 1.84 -19.75 4.03
N VAL A 258 0.99 -18.73 4.00
CA VAL A 258 1.37 -17.31 3.95
C VAL A 258 0.95 -16.67 5.25
N GLY A 259 1.93 -16.19 6.01
CA GLY A 259 1.68 -15.40 7.22
C GLY A 259 1.55 -13.92 6.87
N CYS A 260 0.39 -13.33 7.15
CA CYS A 260 0.09 -11.94 6.89
C CYS A 260 -0.15 -11.19 8.20
N GLN A 261 0.45 -10.01 8.34
CA GLN A 261 0.15 -9.07 9.41
C GLN A 261 -0.91 -8.08 8.94
N ILE A 262 -1.99 -7.91 9.69
CA ILE A 262 -2.99 -6.87 9.45
C ILE A 262 -2.37 -5.51 9.78
N LYS A 263 -2.47 -4.56 8.86
CA LYS A 263 -1.95 -3.20 8.97
C LYS A 263 -3.04 -2.16 9.09
N ASP A 264 -4.16 -2.45 8.45
CA ASP A 264 -5.33 -1.59 8.49
C ASP A 264 -6.59 -2.42 8.24
N ILE A 265 -7.64 -2.08 8.94
CA ILE A 265 -8.97 -2.64 8.83
C ILE A 265 -9.95 -1.49 9.00
N ASP A 266 -11.00 -1.40 8.19
CA ASP A 266 -12.00 -0.36 8.40
C ASP A 266 -12.85 -0.62 9.66
N ALA A 267 -13.32 0.45 10.30
CA ALA A 267 -13.95 0.37 11.63
C ALA A 267 -15.12 -0.63 11.72
N LEU A 268 -15.96 -0.75 10.68
CA LEU A 268 -17.08 -1.71 10.68
C LEU A 268 -16.57 -3.15 10.51
N SER A 269 -15.60 -3.34 9.65
CA SER A 269 -14.93 -4.63 9.43
C SER A 269 -14.21 -5.10 10.69
N GLU A 270 -13.59 -4.19 11.44
CA GLU A 270 -12.90 -4.45 12.70
C GLU A 270 -13.86 -4.98 13.75
N VAL A 271 -15.00 -4.33 13.92
CA VAL A 271 -16.04 -4.81 14.87
C VAL A 271 -16.47 -6.25 14.54
N HIS A 272 -16.83 -6.53 13.30
CA HIS A 272 -17.25 -7.88 12.92
C HIS A 272 -16.16 -8.93 13.08
N TYR A 273 -14.90 -8.53 12.78
CA TYR A 273 -13.77 -9.43 12.91
C TYR A 273 -13.45 -9.73 14.38
N HIS A 274 -13.48 -8.72 15.25
CA HIS A 274 -13.27 -8.90 16.70
C HIS A 274 -14.38 -9.72 17.34
N GLU A 275 -15.66 -9.45 17.03
CA GLU A 275 -16.78 -10.28 17.48
C GLU A 275 -16.60 -11.77 17.12
N TYR A 276 -16.10 -12.05 15.90
CA TYR A 276 -15.76 -13.40 15.50
C TYR A 276 -14.65 -14.00 16.38
N LEU A 277 -13.53 -13.28 16.57
CA LEU A 277 -12.41 -13.76 17.37
C LEU A 277 -12.86 -14.06 18.82
N GLU A 278 -13.63 -13.18 19.45
CA GLU A 278 -14.19 -13.39 20.78
C GLU A 278 -15.09 -14.62 20.84
N SER A 279 -15.91 -14.86 19.80
CA SER A 279 -16.77 -16.05 19.71
C SER A 279 -15.99 -17.36 19.68
N THR A 280 -14.71 -17.32 19.31
CA THR A 280 -13.79 -18.47 19.32
C THR A 280 -13.02 -18.63 20.64
N GLY A 281 -13.31 -17.78 21.64
CA GLY A 281 -12.68 -17.80 22.98
C GLY A 281 -11.38 -16.98 23.06
N MET A 282 -11.03 -16.22 22.03
CA MET A 282 -9.89 -15.32 22.07
C MET A 282 -10.28 -14.00 22.77
N LYS A 283 -9.45 -13.57 23.73
CA LYS A 283 -9.56 -12.21 24.28
C LYS A 283 -8.91 -11.24 23.30
N VAL A 284 -9.68 -10.32 22.77
CA VAL A 284 -9.19 -9.19 21.99
C VAL A 284 -9.04 -8.02 22.96
N GLU A 285 -7.78 -7.62 23.27
CA GLU A 285 -7.47 -6.47 24.13
C GLU A 285 -7.55 -5.16 23.34
#